data_26b59f1ae819cb9689ac738e5045307c
#
_entry.id   26b59f1ae819cb9689ac738e5045307c
#
_cell.length_a   1.000
_cell.length_b   1.000
_cell.length_c   1.000
_cell.angle_alpha   90.00
_cell.angle_beta   90.00
_cell.angle_gamma   90.00
#
_symmetry.space_group_name_H-M   'P 1'
#
loop_
_entity.id
_entity.type
_entity.pdbx_description
1 polymer ?
#
loop_
_entity_poly.entity_id
_entity_poly.type
_entity_poly.pdbx_seq_one_letter_code
_entity_poly.pdbx_strand_id
1 'polypeptide(L)'
;RKYRIWDSYFLPLQSANGQRFSSDVNRSLSAIEKSAIERLCVFLHVGLGTADSATEEKLRGNPDAVLAPLRQWGNKLIPMMRLNPTDIRGSLDALNRWMRDGPMAGVYFASSNRASLPCNHRNFDPLVQRIHELGGVIMQHTWFKTGGKDSIGESTPSELAELAGRFPDIQFLCAHAGGEWEKGIRAIRAFPNILAETSGFDATAGFVDMAVRELGDERIVFGSHLPSRA
;
A
#
# COMPACT_ATOMS: atom_id res chain seq x y z
N ARG A 1 6.93 -25.58 9.22
CA ARG A 1 7.54 -24.25 9.23
C ARG A 1 7.34 -23.60 10.61
N LYS A 2 8.38 -22.95 11.14
CA LYS A 2 8.37 -22.36 12.49
C LYS A 2 7.60 -21.04 12.53
N TYR A 3 7.57 -20.28 11.42
CA TYR A 3 6.93 -18.98 11.32
C TYR A 3 6.02 -18.88 10.10
N ARG A 4 4.97 -18.08 10.20
CA ARG A 4 4.05 -17.71 9.13
C ARG A 4 4.30 -16.24 8.80
N ILE A 5 4.73 -15.94 7.57
CA ILE A 5 5.09 -14.59 7.14
C ILE A 5 4.10 -14.15 6.07
N TRP A 6 3.60 -12.93 6.22
CA TRP A 6 2.83 -12.24 5.19
C TRP A 6 3.66 -11.06 4.69
N ASP A 7 3.77 -10.95 3.38
CA ASP A 7 4.44 -9.82 2.73
C ASP A 7 3.41 -8.74 2.43
N SER A 8 3.55 -7.60 3.09
CA SER A 8 2.59 -6.51 3.01
C SER A 8 2.76 -5.63 1.78
N TYR A 9 3.87 -5.74 1.04
CA TYR A 9 4.16 -4.85 -0.07
C TYR A 9 4.63 -5.58 -1.33
N PHE A 10 3.67 -5.87 -2.22
CA PHE A 10 3.93 -6.43 -3.53
C PHE A 10 3.25 -5.60 -4.62
N LEU A 11 4.05 -4.95 -5.47
CA LEU A 11 3.59 -4.07 -6.53
C LEU A 11 3.96 -4.63 -7.91
N PRO A 12 3.19 -5.58 -8.45
CA PRO A 12 3.45 -6.13 -9.77
C PRO A 12 3.24 -5.08 -10.86
N LEU A 13 4.05 -5.15 -11.92
CA LEU A 13 3.87 -4.30 -13.08
C LEU A 13 2.60 -4.73 -13.81
N GLN A 14 1.67 -3.78 -14.00
CA GLN A 14 0.43 -4.04 -14.72
C GLN A 14 0.53 -3.51 -16.15
N SER A 15 0.17 -4.36 -17.10
CA SER A 15 -0.05 -3.98 -18.48
C SER A 15 -1.55 -3.97 -18.80
N ALA A 16 -1.94 -3.20 -19.81
CA ALA A 16 -3.35 -3.08 -20.22
C ALA A 16 -4.05 -4.40 -20.55
N ASN A 17 -3.30 -5.45 -20.89
CA ASN A 17 -3.83 -6.81 -21.17
C ASN A 17 -3.68 -7.78 -19.99
N GLY A 18 -3.17 -7.35 -18.85
CA GLY A 18 -2.96 -8.17 -17.65
C GLY A 18 -1.80 -9.18 -17.75
N GLN A 19 -1.13 -9.32 -18.89
CA GLN A 19 -0.08 -10.34 -19.08
C GLN A 19 1.13 -10.14 -18.18
N ARG A 20 1.62 -8.90 -18.04
CA ARG A 20 2.73 -8.58 -17.14
C ARG A 20 2.39 -8.86 -15.68
N PHE A 21 1.18 -8.49 -15.28
CA PHE A 21 0.70 -8.77 -13.93
C PHE A 21 0.76 -10.28 -13.64
N SER A 22 0.18 -11.11 -14.50
CA SER A 22 0.18 -12.56 -14.32
C SER A 22 1.59 -13.16 -14.30
N SER A 23 2.50 -12.68 -15.16
CA SER A 23 3.89 -13.18 -15.20
C SER A 23 4.66 -12.82 -13.93
N ASP A 24 4.51 -11.60 -13.43
CA ASP A 24 5.19 -11.13 -12.22
C ASP A 24 4.63 -11.85 -10.98
N VAL A 25 3.32 -12.01 -10.88
CA VAL A 25 2.67 -12.77 -9.80
C VAL A 25 3.16 -14.21 -9.82
N ASN A 26 3.16 -14.89 -10.97
CA ASN A 26 3.60 -16.28 -11.10
C ASN A 26 5.07 -16.47 -10.70
N ARG A 27 5.95 -15.56 -11.16
CA ARG A 27 7.37 -15.60 -10.81
C ARG A 27 7.58 -15.43 -9.30
N SER A 28 6.93 -14.44 -8.72
CA SER A 28 7.06 -14.14 -7.29
C SER A 28 6.47 -15.24 -6.43
N LEU A 29 5.33 -15.82 -6.80
CA LEU A 29 4.73 -16.94 -6.07
C LEU A 29 5.60 -18.21 -6.15
N SER A 30 6.22 -18.47 -7.30
CA SER A 30 7.17 -19.58 -7.41
C SER A 30 8.41 -19.40 -6.53
N ALA A 31 8.88 -18.17 -6.35
CA ALA A 31 9.95 -17.86 -5.40
C ALA A 31 9.48 -18.03 -3.94
N ILE A 32 8.27 -17.57 -3.64
CA ILE A 32 7.65 -17.64 -2.32
C ILE A 32 7.36 -19.06 -1.87
N GLU A 33 7.00 -19.96 -2.78
CA GLU A 33 6.79 -21.38 -2.45
C GLU A 33 8.02 -22.03 -1.80
N LYS A 34 9.20 -21.50 -2.09
CA LYS A 34 10.48 -21.94 -1.49
C LYS A 34 10.81 -21.18 -0.20
N SER A 35 10.06 -20.14 0.16
CA SER A 35 10.27 -19.31 1.33
C SER A 35 9.27 -19.62 2.45
N ALA A 36 9.33 -18.89 3.54
CA ALA A 36 8.36 -18.93 4.64
C ALA A 36 7.16 -17.99 4.42
N ILE A 37 7.11 -17.24 3.32
CA ILE A 37 6.02 -16.31 3.01
C ILE A 37 4.80 -17.12 2.57
N GLU A 38 3.67 -16.88 3.24
CA GLU A 38 2.41 -17.57 2.96
C GLU A 38 1.45 -16.74 2.12
N ARG A 39 1.47 -15.41 2.29
CA ARG A 39 0.55 -14.48 1.62
C ARG A 39 1.26 -13.21 1.17
N LEU A 40 0.74 -12.63 0.09
CA LEU A 40 1.17 -11.35 -0.46
C LEU A 40 0.02 -10.35 -0.48
N CYS A 41 0.23 -9.15 0.07
CA CYS A 41 -0.62 -8.01 -0.23
C CYS A 41 -0.26 -7.50 -1.62
N VAL A 42 -1.19 -7.62 -2.57
CA VAL A 42 -0.98 -7.24 -3.97
C VAL A 42 -1.77 -5.99 -4.32
N PHE A 43 -1.09 -4.97 -4.87
CA PHE A 43 -1.74 -3.72 -5.25
C PHE A 43 -2.26 -3.81 -6.67
N LEU A 44 -3.59 -3.75 -6.80
CA LEU A 44 -4.31 -3.84 -8.05
C LEU A 44 -4.75 -2.46 -8.54
N HIS A 45 -4.62 -2.25 -9.85
CA HIS A 45 -5.09 -1.04 -10.50
C HIS A 45 -6.60 -1.14 -10.83
N VAL A 46 -7.39 -1.50 -9.83
CA VAL A 46 -8.86 -1.44 -9.88
C VAL A 46 -9.30 -0.26 -9.03
N GLY A 47 -9.89 0.70 -9.56
CA GLY A 47 -10.23 1.91 -8.82
C GLY A 47 -9.67 3.13 -9.54
N LEU A 48 -9.78 4.28 -8.90
CA LEU A 48 -9.34 5.55 -9.46
C LEU A 48 -7.88 5.83 -9.08
N GLY A 49 -7.13 6.44 -9.99
CA GLY A 49 -5.80 6.95 -9.67
C GLY A 49 -4.62 6.14 -10.20
N THR A 50 -4.80 5.37 -11.27
CA THR A 50 -3.68 4.83 -12.01
C THR A 50 -2.96 5.94 -12.78
N ALA A 51 -1.68 5.73 -13.06
CA ALA A 51 -0.86 6.72 -13.77
C ALA A 51 -1.28 6.97 -15.24
N ASP A 52 -2.18 6.13 -15.77
CA ASP A 52 -2.58 6.11 -17.17
C ASP A 52 -4.08 5.88 -17.30
N SER A 53 -4.80 6.92 -17.74
CA SER A 53 -6.25 6.89 -17.94
C SER A 53 -6.71 5.83 -18.97
N ALA A 54 -5.90 5.55 -19.99
CA ALA A 54 -6.23 4.54 -20.99
C ALA A 54 -6.16 3.12 -20.41
N THR A 55 -5.23 2.86 -19.50
CA THR A 55 -5.15 1.59 -18.75
C THR A 55 -6.30 1.45 -17.78
N GLU A 56 -6.71 2.51 -17.09
CA GLU A 56 -7.90 2.50 -16.23
C GLU A 56 -9.17 2.17 -16.99
N GLU A 57 -9.37 2.81 -18.13
CA GLU A 57 -10.57 2.59 -18.94
C GLU A 57 -10.65 1.15 -19.45
N LYS A 58 -9.53 0.57 -19.89
CA LYS A 58 -9.45 -0.83 -20.31
C LYS A 58 -9.70 -1.80 -19.15
N LEU A 59 -9.19 -1.52 -17.97
CA LEU A 59 -9.40 -2.35 -16.79
C LEU A 59 -10.83 -2.25 -16.25
N ARG A 60 -11.46 -1.08 -16.35
CA ARG A 60 -12.91 -0.92 -16.08
C ARG A 60 -13.77 -1.73 -17.03
N GLY A 61 -13.38 -1.81 -18.30
CA GLY A 61 -14.06 -2.61 -19.33
C GLY A 61 -13.83 -4.12 -19.22
N ASN A 62 -12.76 -4.55 -18.52
CA ASN A 62 -12.43 -5.97 -18.37
C ASN A 62 -11.94 -6.30 -16.94
N PRO A 63 -12.84 -6.30 -15.95
CA PRO A 63 -12.50 -6.64 -14.57
C PRO A 63 -11.94 -8.07 -14.42
N ASP A 64 -12.32 -8.98 -15.32
CA ASP A 64 -11.83 -10.36 -15.29
C ASP A 64 -10.32 -10.46 -15.49
N ALA A 65 -9.72 -9.62 -16.30
CA ALA A 65 -8.26 -9.60 -16.48
C ALA A 65 -7.50 -9.31 -15.17
N VAL A 66 -8.10 -8.49 -14.28
CA VAL A 66 -7.51 -8.15 -12.97
C VAL A 66 -7.83 -9.23 -11.93
N LEU A 67 -9.03 -9.82 -12.00
CA LEU A 67 -9.49 -10.79 -11.01
C LEU A 67 -9.00 -12.22 -11.29
N ALA A 68 -8.60 -12.54 -12.53
CA ALA A 68 -8.14 -13.87 -12.91
C ALA A 68 -6.97 -14.39 -12.02
N PRO A 69 -5.92 -13.62 -11.72
CA PRO A 69 -4.87 -14.06 -10.80
C PRO A 69 -5.38 -14.34 -9.38
N LEU A 70 -6.36 -13.56 -8.90
CA LEU A 70 -6.96 -13.80 -7.58
C LEU A 70 -7.72 -15.12 -7.55
N ARG A 71 -8.41 -15.48 -8.63
CA ARG A 71 -9.09 -16.78 -8.76
C ARG A 71 -8.09 -17.93 -8.82
N GLN A 72 -6.98 -17.75 -9.56
CA GLN A 72 -5.94 -18.76 -9.70
C GLN A 72 -5.19 -19.04 -8.39
N TRP A 73 -4.86 -17.99 -7.65
CA TRP A 73 -3.97 -18.08 -6.47
C TRP A 73 -4.71 -18.06 -5.14
N GLY A 74 -6.04 -17.84 -5.17
CA GLY A 74 -6.92 -17.93 -4.02
C GLY A 74 -6.43 -17.10 -2.82
N ASN A 75 -6.37 -17.73 -1.66
CA ASN A 75 -6.01 -17.08 -0.40
C ASN A 75 -4.52 -16.73 -0.22
N LYS A 76 -3.66 -17.02 -1.20
CA LYS A 76 -2.25 -16.58 -1.18
C LYS A 76 -2.11 -15.09 -1.49
N LEU A 77 -3.09 -14.48 -2.14
CA LEU A 77 -3.10 -13.05 -2.44
C LEU A 77 -4.11 -12.31 -1.57
N ILE A 78 -3.70 -11.18 -1.02
CA ILE A 78 -4.55 -10.22 -0.31
C ILE A 78 -4.64 -8.98 -1.21
N PRO A 79 -5.74 -8.80 -1.96
CA PRO A 79 -5.83 -7.73 -2.93
C PRO A 79 -6.14 -6.40 -2.27
N MET A 80 -5.41 -5.38 -2.68
CA MET A 80 -5.60 -3.99 -2.29
C MET A 80 -5.81 -3.11 -3.51
N MET A 81 -6.69 -2.15 -3.41
CA MET A 81 -7.01 -1.23 -4.49
C MET A 81 -6.35 0.13 -4.31
N ARG A 82 -6.37 0.96 -5.36
CA ARG A 82 -5.93 2.36 -5.33
C ARG A 82 -7.13 3.29 -5.42
N LEU A 83 -7.03 4.44 -4.73
CA LEU A 83 -8.04 5.50 -4.79
C LEU A 83 -7.42 6.82 -5.23
N ASN A 84 -8.27 7.72 -5.73
CA ASN A 84 -7.90 9.08 -6.07
C ASN A 84 -8.55 10.08 -5.08
N PRO A 85 -7.79 10.68 -4.15
CA PRO A 85 -8.33 11.60 -3.15
C PRO A 85 -8.83 12.94 -3.76
N THR A 86 -8.62 13.22 -5.05
CA THR A 86 -9.24 14.38 -5.71
C THR A 86 -10.61 14.10 -6.29
N ASP A 87 -10.96 12.82 -6.48
CA ASP A 87 -12.30 12.38 -6.86
C ASP A 87 -12.91 11.56 -5.72
N ILE A 88 -13.37 12.26 -4.69
CA ILE A 88 -13.94 11.65 -3.49
C ILE A 88 -15.15 10.78 -3.85
N ARG A 89 -16.06 11.29 -4.70
CA ARG A 89 -17.28 10.57 -5.07
C ARG A 89 -16.96 9.28 -5.82
N GLY A 90 -16.14 9.35 -6.86
CA GLY A 90 -15.74 8.17 -7.60
C GLY A 90 -14.94 7.17 -6.74
N SER A 91 -14.13 7.67 -5.79
CA SER A 91 -13.41 6.82 -4.84
C SER A 91 -14.35 6.10 -3.86
N LEU A 92 -15.40 6.75 -3.35
CA LEU A 92 -16.42 6.13 -2.51
C LEU A 92 -17.24 5.08 -3.29
N ASP A 93 -17.60 5.37 -4.55
CA ASP A 93 -18.26 4.41 -5.43
C ASP A 93 -17.36 3.19 -5.72
N ALA A 94 -16.07 3.43 -5.93
CA ALA A 94 -15.09 2.35 -6.10
C ALA A 94 -14.93 1.50 -4.82
N LEU A 95 -14.92 2.08 -3.62
CA LEU A 95 -14.92 1.36 -2.35
C LEU A 95 -16.14 0.46 -2.20
N ASN A 96 -17.33 0.98 -2.51
CA ASN A 96 -18.55 0.17 -2.48
C ASN A 96 -18.47 -1.01 -3.46
N ARG A 97 -18.06 -0.76 -4.70
CA ARG A 97 -17.99 -1.78 -5.73
C ARG A 97 -16.94 -2.85 -5.46
N TRP A 98 -15.73 -2.46 -5.04
CA TRP A 98 -14.58 -3.35 -5.02
C TRP A 98 -14.24 -3.88 -3.62
N MET A 99 -14.64 -3.18 -2.57
CA MET A 99 -14.35 -3.56 -1.21
C MET A 99 -15.59 -4.09 -0.47
N ARG A 100 -16.73 -3.38 -0.52
CA ARG A 100 -17.98 -3.89 0.08
C ARG A 100 -18.53 -5.09 -0.70
N ASP A 101 -18.62 -4.99 -2.04
CA ASP A 101 -19.27 -5.98 -2.92
C ASP A 101 -18.24 -6.82 -3.70
N GLY A 102 -16.96 -6.58 -3.52
CA GLY A 102 -15.86 -7.22 -4.23
C GLY A 102 -14.79 -7.82 -3.31
N PRO A 103 -13.67 -8.28 -3.87
CA PRO A 103 -12.67 -9.04 -3.14
C PRO A 103 -11.60 -8.19 -2.44
N MET A 104 -11.62 -6.85 -2.55
CA MET A 104 -10.52 -6.03 -2.03
C MET A 104 -10.52 -5.97 -0.50
N ALA A 105 -9.35 -6.21 0.09
CA ALA A 105 -9.15 -6.23 1.53
C ALA A 105 -8.68 -4.88 2.09
N GLY A 106 -8.32 -3.93 1.23
CA GLY A 106 -7.84 -2.63 1.67
C GLY A 106 -7.45 -1.71 0.53
N VAL A 107 -6.83 -0.60 0.91
CA VAL A 107 -6.43 0.48 0.01
C VAL A 107 -4.95 0.80 0.17
N TYR A 108 -4.28 0.99 -0.95
CA TYR A 108 -2.95 1.55 -1.04
C TYR A 108 -3.03 2.95 -1.65
N PHE A 109 -2.71 3.97 -0.85
CA PHE A 109 -2.53 5.33 -1.34
C PHE A 109 -1.09 5.51 -1.84
N ALA A 110 -0.94 5.65 -3.15
CA ALA A 110 0.36 5.72 -3.80
C ALA A 110 1.01 7.11 -3.67
N SER A 111 2.34 7.16 -3.84
CA SER A 111 3.14 8.39 -3.78
C SER A 111 2.81 9.40 -4.86
N SER A 112 2.54 8.92 -6.05
CA SER A 112 2.29 9.75 -7.21
C SER A 112 0.92 9.45 -7.77
N ASN A 113 -0.06 10.12 -7.25
CA ASN A 113 -1.24 10.39 -8.04
C ASN A 113 -1.03 11.75 -8.71
N ARG A 114 -1.47 11.92 -9.93
CA ARG A 114 -1.46 13.21 -10.65
C ARG A 114 -2.20 14.31 -9.89
N ALA A 115 -2.85 13.96 -8.83
CA ALA A 115 -3.70 14.76 -7.98
C ALA A 115 -2.92 15.60 -6.96
N SER A 116 -1.64 15.32 -6.76
CA SER A 116 -0.72 16.14 -5.97
C SER A 116 -1.24 16.57 -4.59
N LEU A 117 -2.01 15.71 -3.92
CA LEU A 117 -2.49 15.95 -2.56
C LEU A 117 -1.71 15.12 -1.55
N PRO A 118 -1.06 15.72 -0.56
CA PRO A 118 -0.45 15.01 0.56
C PRO A 118 -1.55 14.33 1.41
N CYS A 119 -1.20 13.25 2.10
CA CYS A 119 -2.19 12.43 2.82
C CYS A 119 -2.85 13.14 4.01
N ASN A 120 -2.27 14.22 4.53
CA ASN A 120 -2.91 15.04 5.55
C ASN A 120 -4.02 15.96 4.99
N HIS A 121 -4.21 16.04 3.68
CA HIS A 121 -5.30 16.81 3.06
C HIS A 121 -6.67 16.24 3.46
N ARG A 122 -7.65 17.14 3.71
CA ARG A 122 -8.99 16.77 4.22
C ARG A 122 -9.79 15.86 3.30
N ASN A 123 -9.45 15.78 2.03
CA ASN A 123 -10.09 14.86 1.08
C ASN A 123 -9.86 13.38 1.45
N PHE A 124 -8.82 13.07 2.23
CA PHE A 124 -8.60 11.71 2.72
C PHE A 124 -9.59 11.31 3.82
N ASP A 125 -10.11 12.25 4.59
CA ASP A 125 -10.94 11.98 5.76
C ASP A 125 -12.17 11.09 5.43
N PRO A 126 -13.04 11.41 4.44
CA PRO A 126 -14.18 10.56 4.12
C PRO A 126 -13.77 9.18 3.54
N LEU A 127 -12.62 9.11 2.86
CA LEU A 127 -12.12 7.85 2.32
C LEU A 127 -11.60 6.94 3.43
N VAL A 128 -10.80 7.48 4.35
CA VAL A 128 -10.28 6.78 5.52
C VAL A 128 -11.44 6.24 6.37
N GLN A 129 -12.42 7.08 6.67
CA GLN A 129 -13.60 6.69 7.43
C GLN A 129 -14.34 5.54 6.74
N ARG A 130 -14.56 5.64 5.41
CA ARG A 130 -15.28 4.59 4.67
C ARG A 130 -14.50 3.28 4.61
N ILE A 131 -13.18 3.31 4.44
CA ILE A 131 -12.33 2.11 4.45
C ILE A 131 -12.43 1.43 5.83
N HIS A 132 -12.38 2.20 6.91
CA HIS A 132 -12.51 1.68 8.27
C HIS A 132 -13.88 1.02 8.51
N GLU A 133 -14.99 1.66 8.10
CA GLU A 133 -16.34 1.10 8.18
C GLU A 133 -16.48 -0.24 7.45
N LEU A 134 -15.71 -0.43 6.38
CA LEU A 134 -15.67 -1.67 5.61
C LEU A 134 -14.67 -2.71 6.16
N GLY A 135 -13.99 -2.40 7.27
CA GLY A 135 -12.98 -3.27 7.88
C GLY A 135 -11.69 -3.42 7.08
N GLY A 136 -11.38 -2.42 6.23
CA GLY A 136 -10.26 -2.48 5.32
C GLY A 136 -8.93 -2.02 5.91
N VAL A 137 -7.85 -2.53 5.32
CA VAL A 137 -6.49 -2.08 5.62
C VAL A 137 -6.16 -0.80 4.86
N ILE A 138 -5.49 0.15 5.52
CA ILE A 138 -5.03 1.40 4.91
C ILE A 138 -3.52 1.41 4.88
N MET A 139 -2.93 1.42 3.70
CA MET A 139 -1.50 1.63 3.50
C MET A 139 -1.26 2.93 2.77
N GLN A 140 -0.41 3.78 3.33
CA GLN A 140 0.03 5.03 2.74
C GLN A 140 1.49 4.94 2.32
N HIS A 141 1.78 5.16 1.05
CA HIS A 141 3.15 5.40 0.60
C HIS A 141 3.67 6.68 1.21
N THR A 142 4.87 6.63 1.78
CA THR A 142 5.53 7.81 2.36
C THR A 142 6.98 7.90 1.92
N TRP A 143 7.48 9.12 1.71
CA TRP A 143 8.86 9.33 1.32
C TRP A 143 9.39 10.69 1.76
N PHE A 144 10.48 10.73 2.49
CA PHE A 144 11.33 11.92 2.63
C PHE A 144 12.49 11.81 1.64
N LYS A 145 12.65 12.76 0.76
CA LYS A 145 13.79 12.77 -0.16
C LYS A 145 15.05 13.22 0.53
N THR A 146 16.10 12.45 0.36
CA THR A 146 17.45 12.84 0.73
C THR A 146 17.83 14.10 -0.05
N GLY A 147 18.18 15.19 0.66
CA GLY A 147 18.51 16.47 0.04
C GLY A 147 17.35 17.48 -0.10
N GLY A 148 16.18 17.19 0.46
CA GLY A 148 15.20 18.20 0.86
C GLY A 148 14.27 18.75 -0.23
N LYS A 149 14.06 18.02 -1.35
CA LYS A 149 13.03 18.39 -2.31
C LYS A 149 12.07 17.22 -2.50
N ASP A 150 11.05 17.15 -1.67
CA ASP A 150 9.95 16.21 -1.85
C ASP A 150 9.18 16.56 -3.13
N SER A 151 8.64 15.55 -3.81
CA SER A 151 7.78 15.80 -4.97
C SER A 151 6.45 16.39 -4.50
N ILE A 152 5.92 17.32 -5.27
CA ILE A 152 4.60 17.90 -4.97
C ILE A 152 3.55 16.78 -4.84
N GLY A 153 2.85 16.76 -3.70
CA GLY A 153 1.84 15.76 -3.40
C GLY A 153 2.35 14.38 -3.01
N GLU A 154 3.66 14.20 -2.89
CA GLU A 154 4.24 13.02 -2.25
C GLU A 154 4.05 13.13 -0.73
N SER A 155 3.47 12.11 -0.14
CA SER A 155 3.21 12.11 1.31
C SER A 155 4.47 11.73 2.09
N THR A 156 4.65 12.36 3.23
CA THR A 156 5.73 12.06 4.19
C THR A 156 5.18 11.33 5.42
N PRO A 157 6.02 10.65 6.21
CA PRO A 157 5.59 10.10 7.49
C PRO A 157 5.03 11.14 8.47
N SER A 158 5.47 12.41 8.39
CA SER A 158 4.92 13.49 9.22
C SER A 158 3.47 13.83 8.84
N GLU A 159 3.17 13.88 7.55
CA GLU A 159 1.80 14.11 7.07
C GLU A 159 0.89 12.91 7.37
N LEU A 160 1.42 11.69 7.32
CA LEU A 160 0.68 10.51 7.77
C LEU A 160 0.40 10.57 9.28
N ALA A 161 1.33 11.06 10.09
CA ALA A 161 1.14 11.26 11.51
C ALA A 161 0.01 12.27 11.79
N GLU A 162 -0.07 13.36 11.02
CA GLU A 162 -1.17 14.32 11.10
C GLU A 162 -2.52 13.68 10.72
N LEU A 163 -2.56 12.87 9.66
CA LEU A 163 -3.76 12.12 9.28
C LEU A 163 -4.18 11.15 10.39
N ALA A 164 -3.25 10.33 10.87
CA ALA A 164 -3.50 9.32 11.90
C ALA A 164 -3.93 9.94 13.25
N GLY A 165 -3.43 11.14 13.57
CA GLY A 165 -3.86 11.90 14.74
C GLY A 165 -5.33 12.34 14.70
N ARG A 166 -5.91 12.45 13.49
CA ARG A 166 -7.36 12.72 13.34
C ARG A 166 -8.23 11.45 13.50
N PHE A 167 -7.61 10.27 13.38
CA PHE A 167 -8.29 8.97 13.42
C PHE A 167 -7.56 8.01 14.36
N PRO A 168 -7.54 8.28 15.68
CA PRO A 168 -6.73 7.51 16.63
C PRO A 168 -7.14 6.04 16.73
N ASP A 169 -8.38 5.70 16.40
CA ASP A 169 -8.92 4.33 16.42
C ASP A 169 -8.68 3.56 15.12
N ILE A 170 -8.09 4.20 14.10
CA ILE A 170 -7.82 3.59 12.79
C ILE A 170 -6.33 3.30 12.65
N GLN A 171 -5.99 2.07 12.29
CA GLN A 171 -4.61 1.68 12.02
C GLN A 171 -4.18 2.03 10.60
N PHE A 172 -2.95 2.52 10.46
CA PHE A 172 -2.32 2.86 9.20
C PHE A 172 -1.00 2.10 9.03
N LEU A 173 -0.73 1.64 7.81
CA LEU A 173 0.58 1.13 7.42
C LEU A 173 1.37 2.27 6.75
N CYS A 174 2.49 2.65 7.35
CA CYS A 174 3.43 3.63 6.83
C CYS A 174 4.43 2.92 5.93
N ALA A 175 4.17 2.88 4.62
CA ALA A 175 5.07 2.22 3.69
C ALA A 175 6.41 2.99 3.62
N HIS A 176 7.50 2.23 3.78
CA HIS A 176 8.90 2.67 3.72
C HIS A 176 9.37 3.59 4.89
N ALA A 177 8.50 4.10 5.73
CA ALA A 177 8.81 5.13 6.74
C ALA A 177 9.63 6.34 6.21
N GLY A 178 9.58 6.59 4.89
CA GLY A 178 10.27 7.68 4.19
C GLY A 178 11.69 7.33 3.71
N GLY A 179 12.27 8.13 2.79
CA GLY A 179 13.64 7.94 2.29
C GLY A 179 14.68 8.21 3.39
N GLU A 180 14.54 9.30 4.14
CA GLU A 180 15.23 9.56 5.41
C GLU A 180 14.49 8.83 6.53
N TRP A 181 14.63 7.51 6.58
CA TRP A 181 13.83 6.63 7.43
C TRP A 181 14.01 6.89 8.94
N GLU A 182 15.17 7.35 9.40
CA GLU A 182 15.35 7.72 10.81
C GLU A 182 14.43 8.88 11.21
N LYS A 183 14.27 9.86 10.32
CA LYS A 183 13.34 10.97 10.48
C LYS A 183 11.89 10.48 10.44
N GLY A 184 11.60 9.55 9.52
CA GLY A 184 10.28 8.93 9.40
C GLY A 184 9.86 8.16 10.64
N ILE A 185 10.74 7.30 11.19
CA ILE A 185 10.48 6.57 12.43
C ILE A 185 10.18 7.54 13.58
N ARG A 186 10.97 8.61 13.72
CA ARG A 186 10.74 9.62 14.77
C ARG A 186 9.40 10.35 14.59
N ALA A 187 8.99 10.63 13.35
CA ALA A 187 7.74 11.30 13.06
C ALA A 187 6.51 10.49 13.49
N ILE A 188 6.53 9.17 13.30
CA ILE A 188 5.41 8.29 13.64
C ILE A 188 5.45 7.73 15.07
N ARG A 189 6.53 7.98 15.82
CA ARG A 189 6.75 7.38 17.15
C ARG A 189 5.60 7.66 18.13
N ALA A 190 5.09 8.89 18.15
CA ALA A 190 4.03 9.31 19.06
C ALA A 190 2.63 8.82 18.67
N PHE A 191 2.48 8.14 17.53
CA PHE A 191 1.20 7.70 16.99
C PHE A 191 1.11 6.16 16.99
N PRO A 192 0.58 5.54 18.06
CA PRO A 192 0.58 4.08 18.22
C PRO A 192 -0.26 3.35 17.16
N ASN A 193 -1.16 4.06 16.50
CA ASN A 193 -1.98 3.56 15.41
C ASN A 193 -1.28 3.55 14.03
N ILE A 194 0.02 3.87 13.96
CA ILE A 194 0.82 3.75 12.74
C ILE A 194 1.81 2.60 12.89
N LEU A 195 1.78 1.66 11.95
CA LEU A 195 2.73 0.55 11.82
C LEU A 195 3.76 0.89 10.74
N ALA A 196 5.05 0.67 11.02
CA ALA A 196 6.13 0.87 10.05
C ALA A 196 6.27 -0.37 9.16
N GLU A 197 6.22 -0.16 7.84
CA GLU A 197 6.40 -1.21 6.85
C GLU A 197 7.83 -1.16 6.31
N THR A 198 8.50 -2.33 6.23
CA THR A 198 9.95 -2.42 6.08
C THR A 198 10.47 -2.40 4.66
N SER A 199 9.61 -2.34 3.64
CA SER A 199 10.06 -2.38 2.25
C SER A 199 10.77 -1.09 1.81
N GLY A 200 11.55 -1.20 0.75
CA GLY A 200 12.15 -0.04 0.10
C GLY A 200 13.58 0.31 0.55
N PHE A 201 14.14 -0.36 1.55
CA PHE A 201 15.48 -0.12 2.07
C PHE A 201 16.42 -1.31 1.91
N ASP A 202 17.72 -1.01 2.03
CA ASP A 202 18.73 -2.02 2.28
C ASP A 202 18.51 -2.60 3.69
N ALA A 203 18.36 -3.91 3.77
CA ALA A 203 18.16 -4.61 5.05
C ALA A 203 19.32 -4.39 6.04
N THR A 204 20.50 -4.02 5.56
CA THR A 204 21.71 -3.78 6.37
C THR A 204 21.83 -2.32 6.86
N ALA A 205 20.94 -1.41 6.42
CA ALA A 205 21.02 0.00 6.76
C ALA A 205 20.64 0.35 8.21
N GLY A 206 20.21 -0.63 9.02
CA GLY A 206 19.84 -0.42 10.43
C GLY A 206 18.40 0.07 10.64
N PHE A 207 17.58 0.10 9.58
CA PHE A 207 16.18 0.51 9.67
C PHE A 207 15.40 -0.33 10.70
N VAL A 208 15.46 -1.66 10.58
CA VAL A 208 14.69 -2.57 11.45
C VAL A 208 15.14 -2.43 12.91
N ASP A 209 16.45 -2.33 13.15
CA ASP A 209 16.99 -2.17 14.51
C ASP A 209 16.48 -0.89 15.17
N MET A 210 16.50 0.23 14.45
CA MET A 210 15.97 1.49 14.97
C MET A 210 14.46 1.44 15.13
N ALA A 211 13.72 0.90 14.15
CA ALA A 211 12.27 0.82 14.20
C ALA A 211 11.79 -0.01 15.41
N VAL A 212 12.41 -1.18 15.65
CA VAL A 212 12.09 -2.01 16.82
C VAL A 212 12.40 -1.28 18.12
N ARG A 213 13.55 -0.58 18.20
CA ARG A 213 13.94 0.17 19.41
C ARG A 213 12.99 1.33 19.71
N GLU A 214 12.56 2.08 18.68
CA GLU A 214 11.79 3.33 18.85
C GLU A 214 10.26 3.09 18.88
N LEU A 215 9.78 2.04 18.20
CA LEU A 215 8.36 1.79 18.04
C LEU A 215 7.87 0.51 18.77
N GLY A 216 8.78 -0.44 19.04
CA GLY A 216 8.46 -1.80 19.45
C GLY A 216 8.21 -2.72 18.24
N ASP A 217 8.48 -4.02 18.43
CA ASP A 217 8.36 -5.04 17.37
C ASP A 217 6.92 -5.26 16.90
N GLU A 218 5.94 -5.06 17.77
CA GLU A 218 4.51 -5.16 17.44
C GLU A 218 4.05 -4.14 16.39
N ARG A 219 4.82 -3.07 16.16
CA ARG A 219 4.53 -2.02 15.20
C ARG A 219 5.33 -2.16 13.90
N ILE A 220 5.96 -3.29 13.65
CA ILE A 220 6.77 -3.53 12.45
C ILE A 220 6.09 -4.55 11.56
N VAL A 221 5.92 -4.20 10.30
CA VAL A 221 5.28 -5.03 9.28
C VAL A 221 6.26 -5.31 8.14
N PHE A 222 6.45 -6.58 7.81
CA PHE A 222 7.36 -6.98 6.73
C PHE A 222 6.77 -6.68 5.35
N GLY A 223 7.59 -6.13 4.46
CA GLY A 223 7.32 -5.98 3.03
C GLY A 223 8.58 -6.12 2.20
N SER A 224 8.48 -6.79 1.04
CA SER A 224 9.62 -7.08 0.18
C SER A 224 9.88 -6.03 -0.90
N HIS A 225 8.87 -5.29 -1.29
CA HIS A 225 8.87 -4.40 -2.48
C HIS A 225 9.07 -5.15 -3.81
N LEU A 226 8.76 -6.44 -3.84
CA LEU A 226 8.82 -7.23 -5.07
C LEU A 226 7.84 -6.68 -6.13
N PRO A 227 8.13 -6.83 -7.43
CA PRO A 227 9.37 -7.36 -8.02
C PRO A 227 10.45 -6.30 -8.27
N SER A 228 10.22 -5.05 -7.89
CA SER A 228 11.06 -3.92 -8.30
C SER A 228 12.39 -3.82 -7.54
N ARG A 229 12.52 -4.50 -6.41
CA ARG A 229 13.73 -4.50 -5.56
C ARG A 229 14.15 -5.91 -5.13
N ALA A 230 13.93 -6.88 -5.99
CA ALA A 230 14.42 -8.25 -5.80
C ALA A 230 15.80 -8.43 -6.42
#